data_8ac7d0fa4d8754bc84b8575c0ab84f72
#
_entry.id   8ac7d0fa4d8754bc84b8575c0ab84f72
#
_cell.length_a   1.000
_cell.length_b   1.000
_cell.length_c   1.000
_cell.angle_alpha   90.00
_cell.angle_beta   90.00
_cell.angle_gamma   90.00
#
_symmetry.space_group_name_H-M   'P 1'
#
loop_
_entity.id
_entity.type
_entity.pdbx_description
1 polymer ?
#
loop_
_entity_poly.entity_id
_entity_poly.type
_entity_poly.pdbx_seq_one_letter_code
_entity_poly.pdbx_strand_id
1 'polypeptide(L)'
;MTAYKFGDVITEIKNSLERATLSFKLMGAVVFGSSARGEATPYSDIDILIVAEGINPKRHRRGEEILAIKKILPSVPLDVLLLSPDEVVSNFENHNPLFLDIAEEGVVLSDTDSFLNRLVAETKAYIETRGIEKIRGGWEFPVQYGVATYL
;
A
#
# COMPACT_ATOMS: atom_id res chain seq x y z
N MET A 1 -25.81 8.09 9.20
CA MET A 1 -24.78 8.09 8.15
C MET A 1 -24.72 6.71 7.52
N THR A 2 -24.82 6.67 6.21
CA THR A 2 -24.81 5.42 5.47
C THR A 2 -23.38 4.91 5.34
N ALA A 3 -23.14 3.64 5.69
CA ALA A 3 -21.85 3.02 5.47
C ALA A 3 -21.59 2.89 3.96
N TYR A 4 -20.40 3.22 3.52
CA TYR A 4 -20.02 3.00 2.14
C TYR A 4 -19.76 1.52 1.88
N LYS A 5 -20.02 1.09 0.64
CA LYS A 5 -19.64 -0.25 0.20
C LYS A 5 -18.20 -0.20 -0.31
N PHE A 6 -17.36 -1.08 0.20
CA PHE A 6 -15.94 -1.11 -0.15
C PHE A 6 -15.71 -1.17 -1.66
N GLY A 7 -16.41 -2.05 -2.37
CA GLY A 7 -16.25 -2.19 -3.82
C GLY A 7 -16.60 -0.92 -4.60
N ASP A 8 -17.62 -0.18 -4.19
CA ASP A 8 -18.02 1.08 -4.83
C ASP A 8 -16.97 2.16 -4.59
N VAL A 9 -16.45 2.25 -3.37
CA VAL A 9 -15.39 3.22 -3.01
C VAL A 9 -14.10 2.92 -3.77
N ILE A 10 -13.71 1.65 -3.87
CA ILE A 10 -12.52 1.23 -4.62
C ILE A 10 -12.62 1.63 -6.08
N THR A 11 -13.77 1.38 -6.71
CA THR A 11 -14.01 1.77 -8.10
C THR A 11 -13.90 3.28 -8.28
N GLU A 12 -14.48 4.04 -7.34
CA GLU A 12 -14.42 5.50 -7.39
C GLU A 12 -13.00 6.03 -7.21
N ILE A 13 -12.24 5.45 -6.28
CA ILE A 13 -10.82 5.81 -6.08
C ILE A 13 -10.02 5.54 -7.35
N LYS A 14 -10.19 4.36 -7.93
CA LYS A 14 -9.49 3.98 -9.16
C LYS A 14 -9.79 4.96 -10.29
N ASN A 15 -11.06 5.28 -10.50
CA ASN A 15 -11.48 6.23 -11.53
C ASN A 15 -10.93 7.63 -11.28
N SER A 16 -10.91 8.06 -10.03
CA SER A 16 -10.37 9.37 -9.65
C SER A 16 -8.87 9.46 -9.94
N LEU A 17 -8.12 8.40 -9.64
CA LEU A 17 -6.68 8.36 -9.92
C LEU A 17 -6.38 8.36 -11.42
N GLU A 18 -7.19 7.66 -12.21
CA GLU A 18 -7.02 7.62 -13.67
C GLU A 18 -7.29 8.98 -14.32
N ARG A 19 -8.19 9.79 -13.77
CA ARG A 19 -8.54 11.10 -14.28
C ARG A 19 -7.72 12.23 -13.67
N ALA A 20 -6.86 11.92 -12.71
CA ALA A 20 -6.14 12.94 -11.94
C ALA A 20 -5.15 13.73 -12.79
N THR A 21 -5.13 15.03 -12.56
CA THR A 21 -4.07 15.92 -13.06
C THR A 21 -3.36 16.48 -11.83
N LEU A 22 -2.13 16.04 -11.62
CA LEU A 22 -1.31 16.41 -10.47
C LEU A 22 0.02 16.98 -10.95
N SER A 23 0.69 17.73 -10.09
CA SER A 23 2.02 18.28 -10.37
C SER A 23 3.13 17.23 -10.32
N PHE A 24 2.82 16.03 -9.87
CA PHE A 24 3.74 14.90 -9.79
C PHE A 24 3.12 13.70 -10.51
N LYS A 25 3.97 12.71 -10.84
CA LYS A 25 3.56 11.55 -11.64
C LYS A 25 3.17 10.38 -10.75
N LEU A 26 1.91 9.95 -10.85
CA LEU A 26 1.45 8.73 -10.18
C LEU A 26 2.03 7.50 -10.87
N MET A 27 2.63 6.61 -10.09
CA MET A 27 3.19 5.34 -10.57
C MET A 27 2.35 4.15 -10.18
N GLY A 28 1.61 4.24 -9.09
CA GLY A 28 0.77 3.16 -8.65
C GLY A 28 0.02 3.48 -7.37
N ALA A 29 -0.96 2.62 -7.07
CA ALA A 29 -1.75 2.73 -5.85
C ALA A 29 -2.22 1.36 -5.42
N VAL A 30 -2.20 1.11 -4.10
CA VAL A 30 -2.70 -0.14 -3.53
C VAL A 30 -3.43 0.16 -2.22
N VAL A 31 -4.62 -0.41 -2.08
CA VAL A 31 -5.39 -0.36 -0.82
C VAL A 31 -5.02 -1.58 0.00
N PHE A 32 -4.81 -1.38 1.30
CA PHE A 32 -4.42 -2.44 2.22
C PHE A 32 -5.09 -2.23 3.58
N GLY A 33 -4.72 -3.02 4.58
CA GLY A 33 -5.25 -2.90 5.92
C GLY A 33 -6.62 -3.54 6.09
N SER A 34 -7.36 -3.12 7.12
CA SER A 34 -8.63 -3.74 7.50
C SER A 34 -9.68 -3.71 6.39
N SER A 35 -9.74 -2.63 5.62
CA SER A 35 -10.69 -2.51 4.50
C SER A 35 -10.43 -3.57 3.43
N ALA A 36 -9.16 -3.79 3.08
CA ALA A 36 -8.79 -4.81 2.10
C ALA A 36 -9.06 -6.24 2.59
N ARG A 37 -9.00 -6.46 3.91
CA ARG A 37 -9.29 -7.76 4.52
C ARG A 37 -10.78 -8.03 4.73
N GLY A 38 -11.64 -7.06 4.44
CA GLY A 38 -13.08 -7.18 4.72
C GLY A 38 -13.44 -7.02 6.19
N GLU A 39 -12.55 -6.47 7.00
CA GLU A 39 -12.73 -6.28 8.45
C GLU A 39 -13.11 -4.84 8.82
N ALA A 40 -13.29 -3.98 7.81
CA ALA A 40 -13.57 -2.57 8.03
C ALA A 40 -14.91 -2.36 8.70
N THR A 41 -14.94 -1.40 9.62
CA THR A 41 -16.19 -0.85 10.17
C THR A 41 -16.53 0.46 9.45
N PRO A 42 -17.73 1.02 9.63
CA PRO A 42 -18.06 2.32 9.04
C PRO A 42 -17.13 3.47 9.48
N TYR A 43 -16.38 3.27 10.54
CA TYR A 43 -15.47 4.28 11.10
C TYR A 43 -14.00 4.02 10.76
N SER A 44 -13.71 2.93 10.05
CA SER A 44 -12.33 2.59 9.68
C SER A 44 -11.83 3.49 8.55
N ASP A 45 -10.59 3.96 8.66
CA ASP A 45 -9.92 4.62 7.55
C ASP A 45 -9.57 3.57 6.49
N ILE A 46 -9.56 4.02 5.24
CA ILE A 46 -9.03 3.22 4.14
C ILE A 46 -7.55 3.53 4.03
N ASP A 47 -6.71 2.51 4.24
CA ASP A 47 -5.26 2.64 4.08
C ASP A 47 -4.90 2.49 2.61
N ILE A 48 -4.24 3.50 2.06
CA ILE A 48 -3.83 3.48 0.66
C ILE A 48 -2.37 3.89 0.52
N LEU A 49 -1.60 3.05 -0.17
CA LEU A 49 -0.24 3.39 -0.60
C LEU A 49 -0.34 4.03 -1.98
N ILE A 50 0.22 5.22 -2.10
CA ILE A 50 0.38 5.92 -3.39
C ILE A 50 1.87 6.00 -3.70
N VAL A 51 2.24 5.55 -4.88
CA VAL A 51 3.62 5.64 -5.37
C VAL A 51 3.68 6.73 -6.43
N ALA A 52 4.58 7.69 -6.25
CA ALA A 52 4.67 8.83 -7.16
C ALA A 52 6.12 9.32 -7.32
N GLU A 53 6.42 9.77 -8.54
CA GLU A 53 7.67 10.47 -8.86
C GLU A 53 7.43 11.98 -8.81
N GLY A 54 8.47 12.73 -8.49
CA GLY A 54 8.41 14.20 -8.46
C GLY A 54 7.81 14.77 -7.18
N ILE A 55 7.76 13.97 -6.13
CA ILE A 55 7.31 14.41 -4.81
C ILE A 55 8.51 14.92 -3.98
N ASN A 56 8.22 15.63 -2.89
CA ASN A 56 9.28 16.14 -2.03
C ASN A 56 10.18 15.00 -1.56
N PRO A 57 11.52 15.10 -1.73
CA PRO A 57 12.43 14.03 -1.32
C PRO A 57 12.42 13.77 0.19
N LYS A 58 12.03 14.76 0.98
CA LYS A 58 11.89 14.60 2.44
C LYS A 58 10.49 14.10 2.77
N ARG A 59 10.41 12.84 3.20
CA ARG A 59 9.14 12.18 3.48
C ARG A 59 8.21 12.98 4.41
N HIS A 60 8.77 13.59 5.44
CA HIS A 60 7.99 14.38 6.42
C HIS A 60 7.51 15.73 5.89
N ARG A 61 7.85 16.10 4.65
CA ARG A 61 7.45 17.36 4.02
C ARG A 61 6.53 17.16 2.81
N ARG A 62 5.76 16.07 2.77
CA ARG A 62 4.85 15.73 1.68
C ARG A 62 3.40 16.14 1.94
N GLY A 63 3.16 17.03 2.90
CA GLY A 63 1.80 17.43 3.27
C GLY A 63 1.00 18.03 2.13
N GLU A 64 1.62 18.84 1.28
CA GLU A 64 0.94 19.45 0.12
C GLU A 64 0.54 18.41 -0.91
N GLU A 65 1.43 17.46 -1.22
CA GLU A 65 1.17 16.39 -2.16
C GLU A 65 0.08 15.46 -1.65
N ILE A 66 0.12 15.10 -0.37
CA ILE A 66 -0.92 14.27 0.27
C ILE A 66 -2.26 14.99 0.23
N LEU A 67 -2.29 16.28 0.51
CA LEU A 67 -3.52 17.06 0.45
C LEU A 67 -4.07 17.12 -0.97
N ALA A 68 -3.22 17.29 -1.97
CA ALA A 68 -3.62 17.28 -3.38
C ALA A 68 -4.26 15.94 -3.77
N ILE A 69 -3.69 14.83 -3.29
CA ILE A 69 -4.26 13.49 -3.52
C ILE A 69 -5.62 13.36 -2.85
N LYS A 70 -5.74 13.76 -1.59
CA LYS A 70 -7.00 13.68 -0.86
C LYS A 70 -8.12 14.51 -1.50
N LYS A 71 -7.78 15.60 -2.14
CA LYS A 71 -8.77 16.46 -2.82
C LYS A 71 -9.38 15.83 -4.05
N ILE A 72 -8.66 14.95 -4.75
CA ILE A 72 -9.18 14.28 -5.95
C ILE A 72 -9.88 12.97 -5.63
N LEU A 73 -9.70 12.44 -4.43
CA LEU A 73 -10.29 11.16 -4.01
C LEU A 73 -11.68 11.39 -3.38
N PRO A 74 -12.49 10.32 -3.30
CA PRO A 74 -13.79 10.39 -2.64
C PRO A 74 -13.69 10.91 -1.20
N SER A 75 -14.76 11.57 -0.73
CA SER A 75 -14.83 12.10 0.63
C SER A 75 -15.13 10.99 1.63
N VAL A 76 -14.17 10.11 1.85
CA VAL A 76 -14.19 9.03 2.84
C VAL A 76 -12.94 9.12 3.68
N PRO A 77 -12.92 8.56 4.90
CA PRO A 77 -11.70 8.56 5.71
C PRO A 77 -10.59 7.78 5.00
N LEU A 78 -9.49 8.47 4.73
CA LEU A 78 -8.34 7.92 4.02
C LEU A 78 -7.07 8.16 4.82
N ASP A 79 -6.26 7.11 4.95
CA ASP A 79 -4.90 7.21 5.47
C ASP A 79 -3.95 6.97 4.29
N VAL A 80 -3.32 8.04 3.83
CA VAL A 80 -2.48 8.02 2.63
C VAL A 80 -1.01 7.89 3.00
N LEU A 81 -0.40 6.80 2.56
CA LEU A 81 1.04 6.61 2.61
C LEU A 81 1.61 6.95 1.24
N LEU A 82 2.29 8.08 1.13
CA LEU A 82 2.86 8.56 -0.14
C LEU A 82 4.36 8.32 -0.17
N LEU A 83 4.81 7.45 -1.09
CA LEU A 83 6.21 7.07 -1.22
C LEU A 83 6.69 7.22 -2.65
N SER A 84 8.01 7.46 -2.80
CA SER A 84 8.67 7.40 -4.10
C SER A 84 8.90 5.95 -4.52
N PRO A 85 9.14 5.69 -5.82
CA PRO A 85 9.47 4.33 -6.27
C PRO A 85 10.65 3.70 -5.53
N ASP A 86 11.71 4.46 -5.29
CA ASP A 86 12.89 3.94 -4.58
C ASP A 86 12.57 3.55 -3.14
N GLU A 87 11.75 4.34 -2.46
CA GLU A 87 11.30 4.02 -1.10
C GLU A 87 10.45 2.75 -1.08
N VAL A 88 9.58 2.58 -2.07
CA VAL A 88 8.75 1.39 -2.19
C VAL A 88 9.60 0.14 -2.43
N VAL A 89 10.54 0.21 -3.38
CA VAL A 89 11.46 -0.90 -3.65
C VAL A 89 12.24 -1.27 -2.40
N SER A 90 12.80 -0.29 -1.71
CA SER A 90 13.57 -0.51 -0.47
C SER A 90 12.74 -1.21 0.60
N ASN A 91 11.49 -0.78 0.81
CA ASN A 91 10.62 -1.39 1.81
C ASN A 91 10.24 -2.83 1.47
N PHE A 92 9.97 -3.13 0.19
CA PHE A 92 9.72 -4.51 -0.24
C PHE A 92 10.97 -5.39 -0.11
N GLU A 93 12.12 -4.90 -0.55
CA GLU A 93 13.38 -5.66 -0.49
C GLU A 93 13.85 -5.93 0.93
N ASN A 94 13.58 -5.01 1.86
CA ASN A 94 13.90 -5.17 3.27
C ASN A 94 12.85 -5.97 4.03
N HIS A 95 11.79 -6.43 3.36
CA HIS A 95 10.71 -7.23 3.94
C HIS A 95 10.08 -6.57 5.17
N ASN A 96 9.85 -5.25 5.07
CA ASN A 96 9.15 -4.49 6.08
C ASN A 96 7.78 -5.14 6.31
N PRO A 97 7.39 -5.48 7.58
CA PRO A 97 6.13 -6.17 7.86
C PRO A 97 4.89 -5.53 7.24
N LEU A 98 4.81 -4.20 7.18
CA LEU A 98 3.72 -3.52 6.50
C LEU A 98 3.66 -3.89 5.01
N PHE A 99 4.82 -4.04 4.37
CA PHE A 99 4.90 -4.38 2.94
C PHE A 99 4.66 -5.86 2.69
N LEU A 100 4.88 -6.73 3.68
CA LEU A 100 4.40 -8.11 3.63
C LEU A 100 2.86 -8.14 3.65
N ASP A 101 2.24 -7.33 4.48
CA ASP A 101 0.77 -7.17 4.49
C ASP A 101 0.25 -6.68 3.13
N ILE A 102 0.91 -5.68 2.57
CA ILE A 102 0.54 -5.14 1.25
C ILE A 102 0.63 -6.21 0.17
N ALA A 103 1.68 -7.03 0.19
CA ALA A 103 1.85 -8.11 -0.78
C ALA A 103 0.76 -9.16 -0.66
N GLU A 104 0.42 -9.60 0.56
CA GLU A 104 -0.55 -10.67 0.78
C GLU A 104 -2.01 -10.22 0.63
N GLU A 105 -2.34 -9.04 1.09
CA GLU A 105 -3.72 -8.59 1.27
C GLU A 105 -4.08 -7.37 0.45
N GLY A 106 -3.11 -6.71 -0.17
CA GLY A 106 -3.35 -5.46 -0.89
C GLY A 106 -4.14 -5.65 -2.17
N VAL A 107 -4.94 -4.63 -2.49
CA VAL A 107 -5.69 -4.56 -3.74
C VAL A 107 -5.06 -3.46 -4.60
N VAL A 108 -4.39 -3.87 -5.67
CA VAL A 108 -3.73 -2.92 -6.59
C VAL A 108 -4.78 -2.23 -7.46
N LEU A 109 -4.84 -0.91 -7.38
CA LEU A 109 -5.80 -0.10 -8.11
C LEU A 109 -5.22 0.50 -9.39
N SER A 110 -3.94 0.81 -9.37
CA SER A 110 -3.23 1.45 -10.46
C SER A 110 -1.77 0.99 -10.41
N ASP A 111 -1.18 0.72 -11.58
CA ASP A 111 0.17 0.18 -11.63
C ASP A 111 0.82 0.43 -12.97
N THR A 112 1.69 1.42 -13.03
CA THR A 112 2.44 1.76 -14.25
C THR A 112 3.52 0.72 -14.51
N ASP A 113 3.53 0.16 -15.71
CA ASP A 113 4.54 -0.81 -16.17
C ASP A 113 4.69 -2.02 -15.25
N SER A 114 3.61 -2.43 -14.58
CA SER A 114 3.60 -3.56 -13.64
C SER A 114 4.60 -3.44 -12.48
N PHE A 115 4.97 -2.22 -12.13
CA PHE A 115 5.93 -1.93 -11.07
C PHE A 115 5.53 -2.57 -9.73
N LEU A 116 4.30 -2.30 -9.27
CA LEU A 116 3.79 -2.85 -8.01
C LEU A 116 3.52 -4.35 -8.11
N ASN A 117 2.89 -4.79 -9.19
CA ASN A 117 2.56 -6.22 -9.36
C ASN A 117 3.80 -7.09 -9.33
N ARG A 118 4.91 -6.63 -9.89
CA ARG A 118 6.17 -7.34 -9.87
C ARG A 118 6.72 -7.47 -8.46
N LEU A 119 6.77 -6.37 -7.71
CA LEU A 119 7.23 -6.36 -6.33
C LEU A 119 6.36 -7.23 -5.41
N VAL A 120 5.04 -7.17 -5.61
CA VAL A 120 4.08 -8.00 -4.87
C VAL A 120 4.32 -9.48 -5.17
N ALA A 121 4.48 -9.85 -6.43
CA ALA A 121 4.72 -11.25 -6.82
C ALA A 121 6.03 -11.79 -6.26
N GLU A 122 7.09 -11.01 -6.32
CA GLU A 122 8.40 -11.38 -5.76
C GLU A 122 8.32 -11.54 -4.24
N THR A 123 7.59 -10.68 -3.57
CA THR A 123 7.41 -10.74 -2.11
C THR A 123 6.58 -11.94 -1.70
N LYS A 124 5.49 -12.25 -2.41
CA LYS A 124 4.70 -13.47 -2.15
C LYS A 124 5.53 -14.73 -2.31
N ALA A 125 6.35 -14.79 -3.36
CA ALA A 125 7.26 -15.92 -3.58
C ALA A 125 8.28 -16.05 -2.44
N TYR A 126 8.79 -14.94 -1.96
CA TYR A 126 9.72 -14.90 -0.82
C TYR A 126 9.05 -15.44 0.45
N ILE A 127 7.83 -14.98 0.76
CA ILE A 127 7.06 -15.42 1.92
C ILE A 127 6.87 -16.93 1.87
N GLU A 128 6.42 -17.45 0.74
CA GLU A 128 6.17 -18.88 0.54
C GLU A 128 7.44 -19.70 0.64
N THR A 129 8.49 -19.30 -0.08
CA THR A 129 9.77 -20.01 -0.13
C THR A 129 10.47 -20.07 1.22
N ARG A 130 10.35 -19.00 2.02
CA ARG A 130 11.02 -18.89 3.33
C ARG A 130 10.16 -19.37 4.49
N GLY A 131 8.93 -19.81 4.25
CA GLY A 131 8.03 -20.28 5.29
C GLY A 131 7.66 -19.19 6.30
N ILE A 132 7.55 -17.95 5.84
CA ILE A 132 7.14 -16.83 6.66
C ILE A 132 5.61 -16.89 6.81
N GLU A 133 5.11 -16.74 8.05
CA GLU A 133 3.68 -16.89 8.32
C GLU A 133 3.08 -15.63 8.92
N LYS A 134 1.88 -15.29 8.46
CA LYS A 134 1.08 -14.24 9.06
C LYS A 134 0.51 -14.75 10.39
N ILE A 135 0.79 -14.03 11.46
CA ILE A 135 0.23 -14.31 12.79
C ILE A 135 -0.58 -13.11 13.27
N ARG A 136 -1.29 -13.28 14.37
CA ARG A 136 -2.05 -12.19 14.97
C ARG A 136 -1.09 -11.08 15.41
N GLY A 137 -1.27 -9.91 14.81
CA GLY A 137 -0.47 -8.72 15.12
C GLY A 137 0.88 -8.63 14.42
N GLY A 138 1.16 -9.48 13.44
CA GLY A 138 2.41 -9.38 12.70
C GLY A 138 2.77 -10.57 11.85
N TRP A 139 4.06 -10.81 11.72
CA TRP A 139 4.62 -11.85 10.87
C TRP A 139 5.63 -12.65 11.66
N GLU A 140 5.64 -13.97 11.47
CA GLU A 140 6.58 -14.88 12.08
C GLU A 140 7.56 -15.40 11.04
N PHE A 141 8.85 -15.18 11.31
CA PHE A 141 9.94 -15.63 10.46
C PHE A 141 10.52 -16.92 11.05
N PRO A 142 10.81 -17.94 10.22
CA PRO A 142 11.40 -19.17 10.73
C PRO A 142 12.81 -18.91 11.24
N VAL A 143 13.16 -19.52 12.39
CA VAL A 143 14.49 -19.47 12.96
C VAL A 143 15.24 -20.72 12.53
N GLN A 144 16.42 -20.54 11.90
CA GLN A 144 17.31 -21.63 11.54
C GLN A 144 18.35 -21.82 12.62
N TYR A 145 18.62 -23.08 12.99
CA TYR A 145 19.63 -23.41 13.98
C TYR A 145 21.00 -22.94 13.53
N GLY A 146 21.71 -22.18 14.39
CA GLY A 146 23.04 -21.68 14.11
C GLY A 146 23.11 -20.47 13.17
N VAL A 147 21.95 -19.94 12.77
CA VAL A 147 21.86 -18.76 11.90
C VAL A 147 21.01 -17.69 12.58
N ALA A 148 21.53 -16.48 12.67
CA ALA A 148 20.75 -15.35 13.18
C ALA A 148 19.69 -14.94 12.17
N THR A 149 18.45 -14.71 12.64
CA THR A 149 17.35 -14.23 11.80
C THR A 149 17.13 -12.74 12.08
N TYR A 150 17.19 -11.93 11.05
CA TYR A 150 16.97 -10.48 11.14
C TYR A 150 15.62 -10.12 10.53
N LEU A 151 14.86 -9.34 11.26
CA LEU A 151 13.56 -8.86 10.82
C LEU A 151 13.65 -7.50 10.15
#